data_c0bead5067d55a020456fca64eaa8cfc
#
_entry.id   c0bead5067d55a020456fca64eaa8cfc
#
_cell.length_a   1.000
_cell.length_b   1.000
_cell.length_c   1.000
_cell.angle_alpha   90.00
_cell.angle_beta   90.00
_cell.angle_gamma   90.00
#
_symmetry.space_group_name_H-M   'P 1'
#
loop_
_entity.id
_entity.type
_entity.pdbx_description
1 polymer ?
#
loop_
_entity_poly.entity_id
_entity_poly.type
_entity_poly.pdbx_seq_one_letter_code
_entity_poly.pdbx_strand_id
1 'polypeptide(L)'
;VNGQKHHEAAVAAGVLAILLAAASCRTVPPDVVARSAGGEEAASLDAFDFRLLALRISHDDVALAALRSELDRAAARPGLNRRLSARVTAQKAEAALLAQDSAGARRLADAAAALTGAESGAWLVRAELESDPARHLALIEQGLARADSKARLLCERGRALLRAGRYAEAAQDLDEGLRGLDPRYRGLYGPDREKAFSLAGAARDSGSPLSVKPEDFPAQLTTRSMVELAAANTRFLSSLSPRANPSFDDMRAGLAAGKLLLDPAAAPEAPVPRKAVAYFLWGIAAREEHNPALLTRYRLKYASSPVPDVSTRDPWFDSCLGTVEREIMDLPDGANFRPDAPVTGIEYAAMLSRLRKLYK
;
A
#
# COMPACT_ATOMS: atom_id res chain seq x y z
N VAL A 1 -12.16 51.44 38.08
CA VAL A 1 -13.57 51.05 38.23
C VAL A 1 -14.37 51.27 36.94
N ASN A 2 -13.77 51.39 35.72
CA ASN A 2 -14.53 51.63 34.49
C ASN A 2 -14.31 50.56 33.37
N GLY A 3 -13.68 49.44 33.68
CA GLY A 3 -13.46 48.37 32.68
C GLY A 3 -14.49 47.24 32.61
N GLN A 4 -15.36 47.14 33.61
CA GLN A 4 -16.23 45.96 33.72
C GLN A 4 -17.62 46.11 33.07
N LYS A 5 -18.06 47.37 32.78
CA LYS A 5 -19.38 47.59 32.17
C LYS A 5 -19.45 47.40 30.65
N HIS A 6 -18.30 47.39 29.96
CA HIS A 6 -18.27 47.18 28.51
C HIS A 6 -18.28 45.69 28.09
N HIS A 7 -17.92 44.75 28.99
CA HIS A 7 -17.93 43.32 28.68
C HIS A 7 -19.35 42.70 28.76
N GLU A 8 -20.21 43.18 29.65
CA GLU A 8 -21.59 42.66 29.79
C GLU A 8 -22.50 43.09 28.63
N ALA A 9 -22.28 44.27 28.06
CA ALA A 9 -23.05 44.75 26.90
C ALA A 9 -22.72 43.99 25.61
N ALA A 10 -21.49 43.53 25.43
CA ALA A 10 -21.07 42.75 24.24
C ALA A 10 -21.61 41.31 24.26
N VAL A 11 -21.72 40.69 25.44
CA VAL A 11 -22.26 39.33 25.58
C VAL A 11 -23.78 39.31 25.37
N ALA A 12 -24.49 40.32 25.84
CA ALA A 12 -25.95 40.44 25.64
C ALA A 12 -26.34 40.66 24.18
N ALA A 13 -25.56 41.41 23.43
CA ALA A 13 -25.78 41.63 21.98
C ALA A 13 -25.51 40.37 21.14
N GLY A 14 -24.54 39.54 21.53
CA GLY A 14 -24.22 38.27 20.85
C GLY A 14 -25.32 37.20 21.03
N VAL A 15 -25.90 37.12 22.21
CA VAL A 15 -26.98 36.15 22.51
C VAL A 15 -28.30 36.55 21.82
N LEU A 16 -28.60 37.84 21.70
CA LEU A 16 -29.79 38.31 20.99
C LEU A 16 -29.73 38.11 19.48
N ALA A 17 -28.54 38.18 18.90
CA ALA A 17 -28.32 37.89 17.45
C ALA A 17 -28.51 36.41 17.11
N ILE A 18 -28.16 35.49 18.04
CA ILE A 18 -28.33 34.03 17.86
C ILE A 18 -29.84 33.65 18.03
N LEU A 19 -30.58 34.31 18.89
CA LEU A 19 -32.00 34.05 19.07
C LEU A 19 -32.90 34.61 17.95
N LEU A 20 -32.50 35.67 17.27
CA LEU A 20 -33.21 36.20 16.11
C LEU A 20 -32.98 35.40 14.83
N ALA A 21 -31.86 34.64 14.74
CA ALA A 21 -31.59 33.71 13.62
C ALA A 21 -32.45 32.44 13.69
N ALA A 22 -33.01 32.08 14.87
CA ALA A 22 -33.82 30.89 15.06
C ALA A 22 -35.32 31.09 14.74
N ALA A 23 -35.78 32.32 14.49
CA ALA A 23 -37.22 32.64 14.30
C ALA A 23 -37.63 32.91 12.85
N SER A 24 -36.73 32.78 11.88
CA SER A 24 -37.13 32.81 10.47
C SER A 24 -37.50 31.39 10.01
N CYS A 25 -38.76 30.99 10.17
CA CYS A 25 -39.36 29.92 9.40
C CYS A 25 -39.35 30.30 7.92
N ARG A 26 -38.18 30.18 7.30
CA ARG A 26 -38.07 30.11 5.82
C ARG A 26 -38.60 28.75 5.44
N THR A 27 -39.76 28.69 4.78
CA THR A 27 -40.18 27.52 4.01
C THR A 27 -39.03 27.13 3.13
N VAL A 28 -38.35 25.99 3.44
CA VAL A 28 -37.24 25.46 2.66
C VAL A 28 -37.81 25.17 1.28
N PRO A 29 -37.23 25.71 0.18
CA PRO A 29 -37.71 25.44 -1.16
C PRO A 29 -37.74 23.93 -1.41
N PRO A 30 -38.72 23.40 -2.14
CA PRO A 30 -38.84 21.96 -2.42
C PRO A 30 -37.56 21.37 -3.01
N ASP A 31 -36.81 22.13 -3.78
CA ASP A 31 -35.51 21.73 -4.36
C ASP A 31 -34.40 21.51 -3.32
N VAL A 32 -34.46 22.20 -2.18
CA VAL A 32 -33.50 22.01 -1.06
C VAL A 32 -33.85 20.77 -0.26
N VAL A 33 -35.16 20.49 -0.09
CA VAL A 33 -35.64 19.25 0.56
C VAL A 33 -35.30 18.04 -0.32
N ALA A 34 -35.50 18.14 -1.64
CA ALA A 34 -35.11 17.08 -2.57
C ALA A 34 -33.59 16.83 -2.60
N ARG A 35 -32.77 17.89 -2.47
CA ARG A 35 -31.30 17.76 -2.37
C ARG A 35 -30.86 17.15 -1.05
N SER A 36 -31.52 17.46 0.07
CA SER A 36 -31.20 16.86 1.37
C SER A 36 -31.61 15.38 1.43
N ALA A 37 -32.77 15.02 0.90
CA ALA A 37 -33.22 13.62 0.84
C ALA A 37 -32.26 12.78 -0.02
N GLY A 38 -31.86 13.29 -1.19
CA GLY A 38 -30.85 12.63 -2.04
C GLY A 38 -29.47 12.52 -1.38
N GLY A 39 -29.15 13.45 -0.46
CA GLY A 39 -27.92 13.42 0.35
C GLY A 39 -27.91 12.31 1.39
N GLU A 40 -29.02 12.11 2.09
CA GLU A 40 -29.16 11.03 3.08
C GLU A 40 -29.14 9.64 2.44
N GLU A 41 -29.79 9.49 1.28
CA GLU A 41 -29.76 8.24 0.52
C GLU A 41 -28.35 7.95 -0.01
N ALA A 42 -27.63 8.94 -0.51
CA ALA A 42 -26.24 8.79 -0.95
C ALA A 42 -25.34 8.39 0.23
N ALA A 43 -25.48 9.01 1.39
CA ALA A 43 -24.73 8.66 2.60
C ALA A 43 -25.03 7.23 3.09
N SER A 44 -26.29 6.77 2.95
CA SER A 44 -26.65 5.37 3.23
C SER A 44 -25.96 4.40 2.29
N LEU A 45 -25.81 4.74 1.00
CA LEU A 45 -25.10 3.92 0.03
C LEU A 45 -23.57 3.93 0.26
N ASP A 46 -23.00 5.05 0.74
CA ASP A 46 -21.59 5.11 1.16
C ASP A 46 -21.30 4.11 2.30
N ALA A 47 -22.24 3.95 3.25
CA ALA A 47 -22.10 2.97 4.31
C ALA A 47 -22.02 1.52 3.79
N PHE A 48 -22.76 1.20 2.72
CA PHE A 48 -22.68 -0.12 2.09
C PHE A 48 -21.31 -0.35 1.43
N ASP A 49 -20.72 0.65 0.78
CA ASP A 49 -19.38 0.54 0.19
C ASP A 49 -18.32 0.18 1.25
N PHE A 50 -18.40 0.78 2.44
CA PHE A 50 -17.48 0.45 3.53
C PHE A 50 -17.71 -0.93 4.13
N ARG A 51 -18.96 -1.39 4.18
CA ARG A 51 -19.27 -2.75 4.64
C ARG A 51 -18.81 -3.78 3.61
N LEU A 52 -18.97 -3.53 2.33
CA LEU A 52 -18.41 -4.38 1.26
C LEU A 52 -16.88 -4.45 1.33
N LEU A 53 -16.22 -3.31 1.58
CA LEU A 53 -14.78 -3.26 1.81
C LEU A 53 -14.37 -4.11 3.02
N ALA A 54 -15.06 -3.99 4.15
CA ALA A 54 -14.80 -4.78 5.34
C ALA A 54 -14.98 -6.29 5.10
N LEU A 55 -16.03 -6.67 4.39
CA LEU A 55 -16.34 -8.07 4.03
C LEU A 55 -15.31 -8.67 3.05
N ARG A 56 -14.76 -7.85 2.15
CA ARG A 56 -13.67 -8.26 1.25
C ARG A 56 -12.40 -8.64 2.02
N ILE A 57 -12.21 -8.08 3.21
CA ILE A 57 -11.05 -8.35 4.09
C ILE A 57 -11.36 -9.48 5.08
N SER A 58 -12.57 -9.48 5.69
CA SER A 58 -12.92 -10.42 6.77
C SER A 58 -13.45 -11.77 6.28
N HIS A 59 -14.03 -11.83 5.08
CA HIS A 59 -14.70 -13.02 4.54
C HIS A 59 -15.81 -13.57 5.45
N ASP A 60 -16.59 -12.69 6.11
CA ASP A 60 -17.70 -13.06 7.00
C ASP A 60 -18.98 -13.31 6.21
N ASP A 61 -19.32 -14.59 6.00
CA ASP A 61 -20.49 -15.01 5.22
C ASP A 61 -21.81 -14.61 5.88
N VAL A 62 -21.89 -14.57 7.23
CA VAL A 62 -23.11 -14.19 7.96
C VAL A 62 -23.38 -12.69 7.75
N ALA A 63 -22.35 -11.87 7.92
CA ALA A 63 -22.46 -10.43 7.70
C ALA A 63 -22.72 -10.12 6.21
N LEU A 64 -22.18 -10.90 5.26
CA LEU A 64 -22.45 -10.79 3.84
C LEU A 64 -23.91 -11.09 3.51
N ALA A 65 -24.50 -12.16 4.06
CA ALA A 65 -25.91 -12.48 3.87
C ALA A 65 -26.84 -11.39 4.41
N ALA A 66 -26.54 -10.83 5.59
CA ALA A 66 -27.26 -9.70 6.15
C ALA A 66 -27.17 -8.45 5.24
N LEU A 67 -25.99 -8.11 4.76
CA LEU A 67 -25.78 -6.99 3.84
C LEU A 67 -26.54 -7.16 2.52
N ARG A 68 -26.56 -8.35 1.94
CA ARG A 68 -27.34 -8.65 0.72
C ARG A 68 -28.82 -8.36 0.93
N SER A 69 -29.39 -8.79 2.05
CA SER A 69 -30.79 -8.52 2.39
C SER A 69 -31.10 -7.02 2.53
N GLU A 70 -30.16 -6.24 3.08
CA GLU A 70 -30.29 -4.79 3.18
C GLU A 70 -30.18 -4.09 1.82
N LEU A 71 -29.26 -4.53 0.96
CA LEU A 71 -29.13 -4.04 -0.41
C LEU A 71 -30.40 -4.33 -1.24
N ASP A 72 -31.03 -5.50 -1.05
CA ASP A 72 -32.31 -5.82 -1.70
C ASP A 72 -33.43 -4.88 -1.26
N ARG A 73 -33.51 -4.59 0.04
CA ARG A 73 -34.47 -3.60 0.57
C ARG A 73 -34.18 -2.18 0.07
N ALA A 74 -32.90 -1.81 -0.02
CA ALA A 74 -32.50 -0.52 -0.55
C ALA A 74 -32.87 -0.38 -2.03
N ALA A 75 -32.64 -1.42 -2.83
CA ALA A 75 -33.00 -1.44 -4.24
C ALA A 75 -34.52 -1.39 -4.51
N ALA A 76 -35.32 -1.91 -3.58
CA ALA A 76 -36.78 -1.91 -3.67
C ALA A 76 -37.44 -0.58 -3.23
N ARG A 77 -36.67 0.41 -2.73
CA ARG A 77 -37.23 1.70 -2.30
C ARG A 77 -37.82 2.45 -3.50
N PRO A 78 -39.07 2.97 -3.37
CA PRO A 78 -39.66 3.79 -4.40
C PRO A 78 -38.95 5.14 -4.50
N GLY A 79 -38.85 5.69 -5.71
CA GLY A 79 -38.29 7.04 -5.92
C GLY A 79 -36.78 7.11 -6.10
N LEU A 80 -36.05 5.99 -6.10
CA LEU A 80 -34.63 6.00 -6.44
C LEU A 80 -34.43 6.57 -7.86
N ASN A 81 -33.61 7.60 -7.96
CA ASN A 81 -33.21 8.09 -9.28
C ASN A 81 -32.29 7.08 -9.98
N ARG A 82 -32.12 7.27 -11.30
CA ARG A 82 -31.35 6.33 -12.15
C ARG A 82 -29.92 6.10 -11.66
N ARG A 83 -29.28 7.14 -11.12
CA ARG A 83 -27.90 7.08 -10.60
C ARG A 83 -27.80 6.25 -9.31
N LEU A 84 -28.71 6.48 -8.36
CA LEU A 84 -28.76 5.72 -7.09
C LEU A 84 -29.16 4.27 -7.37
N SER A 85 -30.09 4.03 -8.29
CA SER A 85 -30.46 2.68 -8.73
C SER A 85 -29.27 1.93 -9.35
N ALA A 86 -28.46 2.60 -10.17
CA ALA A 86 -27.25 2.01 -10.73
C ALA A 86 -26.24 1.67 -9.62
N ARG A 87 -26.02 2.57 -8.65
CA ARG A 87 -25.08 2.37 -7.55
C ARG A 87 -25.49 1.19 -6.67
N VAL A 88 -26.74 1.13 -6.21
CA VAL A 88 -27.19 0.01 -5.37
C VAL A 88 -27.14 -1.32 -6.15
N THR A 89 -27.41 -1.29 -7.47
CA THR A 89 -27.29 -2.48 -8.31
C THR A 89 -25.84 -2.94 -8.45
N ALA A 90 -24.88 -2.01 -8.57
CA ALA A 90 -23.45 -2.31 -8.58
C ALA A 90 -22.97 -2.86 -7.23
N GLN A 91 -23.45 -2.32 -6.10
CA GLN A 91 -23.18 -2.86 -4.77
C GLN A 91 -23.73 -4.27 -4.58
N LYS A 92 -24.93 -4.56 -5.12
CA LYS A 92 -25.47 -5.93 -5.18
C LYS A 92 -24.60 -6.85 -6.03
N ALA A 93 -24.06 -6.36 -7.15
CA ALA A 93 -23.12 -7.12 -7.97
C ALA A 93 -21.84 -7.47 -7.22
N GLU A 94 -21.27 -6.52 -6.47
CA GLU A 94 -20.10 -6.76 -5.62
C GLU A 94 -20.40 -7.75 -4.49
N ALA A 95 -21.55 -7.64 -3.83
CA ALA A 95 -21.98 -8.59 -2.81
C ALA A 95 -22.20 -10.01 -3.37
N ALA A 96 -22.71 -10.14 -4.61
CA ALA A 96 -22.85 -11.41 -5.29
C ALA A 96 -21.48 -12.02 -5.63
N LEU A 97 -20.51 -11.19 -6.06
CA LEU A 97 -19.15 -11.62 -6.32
C LEU A 97 -18.45 -12.14 -5.04
N LEU A 98 -18.60 -11.43 -3.93
CA LEU A 98 -18.09 -11.88 -2.61
C LEU A 98 -18.72 -13.20 -2.16
N ALA A 99 -20.00 -13.43 -2.51
CA ALA A 99 -20.71 -14.68 -2.28
C ALA A 99 -20.37 -15.79 -3.31
N GLN A 100 -19.38 -15.59 -4.18
CA GLN A 100 -18.97 -16.50 -5.25
C GLN A 100 -20.07 -16.79 -6.29
N ASP A 101 -21.14 -15.99 -6.35
CA ASP A 101 -22.17 -16.03 -7.39
C ASP A 101 -21.72 -15.20 -8.60
N SER A 102 -20.78 -15.74 -9.37
CA SER A 102 -20.24 -15.05 -10.56
C SER A 102 -21.30 -14.75 -11.63
N ALA A 103 -22.31 -15.63 -11.78
CA ALA A 103 -23.39 -15.43 -12.75
C ALA A 103 -24.30 -14.28 -12.31
N GLY A 104 -24.69 -14.23 -11.04
CA GLY A 104 -25.46 -13.14 -10.45
C GLY A 104 -24.71 -11.83 -10.49
N ALA A 105 -23.43 -11.84 -10.12
CA ALA A 105 -22.56 -10.67 -10.14
C ALA A 105 -22.49 -10.06 -11.57
N ARG A 106 -22.28 -10.89 -12.60
CA ARG A 106 -22.23 -10.44 -13.99
C ARG A 106 -23.56 -9.80 -14.43
N ARG A 107 -24.70 -10.47 -14.20
CA ARG A 107 -26.02 -9.92 -14.56
C ARG A 107 -26.30 -8.57 -13.89
N LEU A 108 -25.96 -8.45 -12.60
CA LEU A 108 -26.16 -7.21 -11.85
C LEU A 108 -25.21 -6.10 -12.29
N ALA A 109 -23.94 -6.41 -12.57
CA ALA A 109 -22.99 -5.43 -13.10
C ALA A 109 -23.41 -4.91 -14.48
N ASP A 110 -23.92 -5.80 -15.38
CA ASP A 110 -24.44 -5.40 -16.68
C ASP A 110 -25.70 -4.55 -16.55
N ALA A 111 -26.61 -4.90 -15.62
CA ALA A 111 -27.79 -4.09 -15.32
C ALA A 111 -27.43 -2.69 -14.79
N ALA A 112 -26.46 -2.59 -13.88
CA ALA A 112 -25.96 -1.31 -13.38
C ALA A 112 -25.35 -0.46 -14.50
N ALA A 113 -24.53 -1.06 -15.36
CA ALA A 113 -23.94 -0.39 -16.52
C ALA A 113 -24.97 0.05 -17.56
N ALA A 114 -26.09 -0.67 -17.71
CA ALA A 114 -27.21 -0.28 -18.57
C ALA A 114 -28.03 0.88 -18.01
N LEU A 115 -28.12 0.99 -16.67
CA LEU A 115 -28.74 2.15 -16.00
C LEU A 115 -27.89 3.39 -16.21
N THR A 116 -26.61 3.32 -15.93
CA THR A 116 -25.64 4.38 -16.22
C THR A 116 -24.25 3.78 -16.39
N GLY A 117 -23.56 4.14 -17.47
CA GLY A 117 -22.16 3.75 -17.68
C GLY A 117 -21.18 4.47 -16.75
N ALA A 118 -21.66 5.39 -15.93
CA ALA A 118 -20.85 6.22 -15.03
C ALA A 118 -20.58 5.55 -13.66
N GLU A 119 -21.21 4.42 -13.36
CA GLU A 119 -21.05 3.72 -12.08
C GLU A 119 -19.77 2.86 -12.07
N SER A 120 -18.79 3.26 -11.26
CA SER A 120 -17.47 2.60 -11.17
C SER A 120 -17.53 1.17 -10.66
N GLY A 121 -18.42 0.87 -9.70
CA GLY A 121 -18.60 -0.47 -9.13
C GLY A 121 -18.99 -1.52 -10.17
N ALA A 122 -19.80 -1.13 -11.15
CA ALA A 122 -20.17 -2.03 -12.25
C ALA A 122 -18.97 -2.45 -13.11
N TRP A 123 -18.07 -1.51 -13.42
CA TRP A 123 -16.85 -1.79 -14.17
C TRP A 123 -15.86 -2.65 -13.38
N LEU A 124 -15.75 -2.40 -12.07
CA LEU A 124 -14.90 -3.21 -11.19
C LEU A 124 -15.34 -4.67 -11.17
N VAL A 125 -16.62 -4.94 -10.94
CA VAL A 125 -17.14 -6.31 -10.93
C VAL A 125 -16.95 -6.99 -12.28
N ARG A 126 -17.19 -6.29 -13.40
CA ARG A 126 -16.96 -6.84 -14.74
C ARG A 126 -15.50 -7.21 -14.97
N ALA A 127 -14.57 -6.36 -14.52
CA ALA A 127 -13.14 -6.61 -14.61
C ALA A 127 -12.73 -7.80 -13.73
N GLU A 128 -13.18 -7.87 -12.49
CA GLU A 128 -12.84 -8.97 -11.57
C GLU A 128 -13.34 -10.34 -12.06
N LEU A 129 -14.44 -10.37 -12.83
CA LEU A 129 -14.97 -11.58 -13.44
C LEU A 129 -14.24 -12.00 -14.73
N GLU A 130 -13.29 -11.20 -15.20
CA GLU A 130 -12.51 -11.50 -16.39
C GLU A 130 -11.19 -12.19 -16.02
N SER A 131 -10.99 -13.38 -16.57
CA SER A 131 -9.78 -14.18 -16.30
C SER A 131 -8.61 -13.82 -17.20
N ASP A 132 -8.88 -13.27 -18.39
CA ASP A 132 -7.83 -12.81 -19.30
C ASP A 132 -7.26 -11.47 -18.83
N PRO A 133 -5.94 -11.37 -18.52
CA PRO A 133 -5.36 -10.15 -17.98
C PRO A 133 -5.47 -8.94 -18.90
N ALA A 134 -5.41 -9.14 -20.23
CA ALA A 134 -5.51 -8.03 -21.17
C ALA A 134 -6.95 -7.50 -21.25
N ARG A 135 -7.94 -8.39 -21.25
CA ARG A 135 -9.36 -8.01 -21.20
C ARG A 135 -9.75 -7.39 -19.85
N HIS A 136 -9.21 -7.93 -18.75
CA HIS A 136 -9.37 -7.34 -17.41
C HIS A 136 -8.93 -5.86 -17.41
N LEU A 137 -7.71 -5.58 -17.90
CA LEU A 137 -7.17 -4.23 -17.99
C LEU A 137 -8.03 -3.35 -18.91
N ALA A 138 -8.45 -3.86 -20.08
CA ALA A 138 -9.29 -3.12 -21.03
C ALA A 138 -10.66 -2.73 -20.43
N LEU A 139 -11.26 -3.58 -19.58
CA LEU A 139 -12.52 -3.26 -18.88
C LEU A 139 -12.32 -2.14 -17.85
N ILE A 140 -11.21 -2.15 -17.11
CA ILE A 140 -10.87 -1.06 -16.18
C ILE A 140 -10.67 0.25 -16.94
N GLU A 141 -9.97 0.24 -18.06
CA GLU A 141 -9.74 1.43 -18.91
C GLU A 141 -11.06 1.98 -19.48
N GLN A 142 -11.97 1.12 -19.92
CA GLN A 142 -13.33 1.53 -20.32
C GLN A 142 -14.08 2.18 -19.15
N GLY A 143 -13.94 1.63 -17.95
CA GLY A 143 -14.50 2.21 -16.73
C GLY A 143 -13.91 3.59 -16.43
N LEU A 144 -12.59 3.75 -16.50
CA LEU A 144 -11.90 5.02 -16.29
C LEU A 144 -12.31 6.12 -17.28
N ALA A 145 -12.66 5.74 -18.53
CA ALA A 145 -13.15 6.67 -19.53
C ALA A 145 -14.57 7.15 -19.26
N ARG A 146 -15.39 6.40 -18.54
CA ARG A 146 -16.84 6.62 -18.42
C ARG A 146 -17.32 6.92 -17.01
N ALA A 147 -16.62 6.40 -15.97
CA ALA A 147 -17.07 6.54 -14.59
C ALA A 147 -16.89 7.96 -14.04
N ASP A 148 -17.86 8.39 -13.23
CA ASP A 148 -17.79 9.65 -12.49
C ASP A 148 -16.72 9.62 -11.40
N SER A 149 -16.58 8.49 -10.69
CA SER A 149 -15.55 8.26 -9.68
C SER A 149 -14.50 7.29 -10.21
N LYS A 150 -13.26 7.76 -10.32
CA LYS A 150 -12.15 7.01 -10.93
C LYS A 150 -11.21 6.38 -9.90
N ALA A 151 -11.26 6.84 -8.66
CA ALA A 151 -10.24 6.53 -7.66
C ALA A 151 -10.04 5.03 -7.41
N ARG A 152 -11.14 4.27 -7.24
CA ARG A 152 -11.06 2.82 -7.03
C ARG A 152 -10.62 2.08 -8.30
N LEU A 153 -11.07 2.54 -9.48
CA LEU A 153 -10.64 1.98 -10.78
C LEU A 153 -9.12 2.20 -11.01
N LEU A 154 -8.58 3.36 -10.62
CA LEU A 154 -7.14 3.61 -10.66
C LEU A 154 -6.39 2.63 -9.75
N CYS A 155 -6.85 2.39 -8.53
CA CYS A 155 -6.23 1.40 -7.65
C CYS A 155 -6.23 0.00 -8.27
N GLU A 156 -7.34 -0.44 -8.87
CA GLU A 156 -7.41 -1.75 -9.51
C GLU A 156 -6.59 -1.82 -10.80
N ARG A 157 -6.50 -0.73 -11.59
CA ARG A 157 -5.55 -0.66 -12.71
C ARG A 157 -4.12 -0.77 -12.23
N GLY A 158 -3.78 -0.07 -11.15
CA GLY A 158 -2.46 -0.16 -10.52
C GLY A 158 -2.10 -1.58 -10.08
N ARG A 159 -3.04 -2.33 -9.51
CA ARG A 159 -2.86 -3.76 -9.21
C ARG A 159 -2.62 -4.60 -10.46
N ALA A 160 -3.39 -4.38 -11.51
CA ALA A 160 -3.22 -5.08 -12.78
C ALA A 160 -1.86 -4.77 -13.40
N LEU A 161 -1.45 -3.51 -13.40
CA LEU A 161 -0.13 -3.06 -13.88
C LEU A 161 1.03 -3.62 -13.05
N LEU A 162 0.84 -3.71 -11.72
CA LEU A 162 1.83 -4.31 -10.81
C LEU A 162 2.06 -5.79 -11.17
N ARG A 163 0.99 -6.55 -11.40
CA ARG A 163 1.08 -7.94 -11.87
C ARG A 163 1.74 -8.06 -13.25
N ALA A 164 1.52 -7.08 -14.13
CA ALA A 164 2.11 -7.02 -15.46
C ALA A 164 3.58 -6.52 -15.47
N GLY A 165 4.18 -6.22 -14.31
CA GLY A 165 5.56 -5.71 -14.22
C GLY A 165 5.72 -4.24 -14.60
N ARG A 166 4.64 -3.50 -14.81
CA ARG A 166 4.63 -2.06 -15.15
C ARG A 166 4.65 -1.20 -13.88
N TYR A 167 5.74 -1.33 -13.11
CA TYR A 167 5.81 -0.85 -11.72
C TYR A 167 5.66 0.66 -11.56
N ALA A 168 6.26 1.46 -12.46
CA ALA A 168 6.19 2.92 -12.38
C ALA A 168 4.75 3.42 -12.60
N GLU A 169 4.05 2.84 -13.56
CA GLU A 169 2.64 3.16 -13.84
C GLU A 169 1.73 2.65 -12.72
N ALA A 170 2.00 1.45 -12.20
CA ALA A 170 1.29 0.91 -11.04
C ALA A 170 1.41 1.82 -9.82
N ALA A 171 2.63 2.31 -9.52
CA ALA A 171 2.87 3.22 -8.40
C ALA A 171 2.11 4.54 -8.56
N GLN A 172 2.09 5.10 -9.77
CA GLN A 172 1.36 6.32 -10.08
C GLN A 172 -0.15 6.13 -9.89
N ASP A 173 -0.72 5.07 -10.45
CA ASP A 173 -2.15 4.79 -10.37
C ASP A 173 -2.62 4.53 -8.93
N LEU A 174 -1.86 3.72 -8.18
CA LEU A 174 -2.17 3.44 -6.78
C LEU A 174 -2.07 4.70 -5.90
N ASP A 175 -1.09 5.56 -6.15
CA ASP A 175 -0.93 6.82 -5.42
C ASP A 175 -2.06 7.80 -5.72
N GLU A 176 -2.40 7.99 -7.00
CA GLU A 176 -3.49 8.86 -7.43
C GLU A 176 -4.85 8.33 -6.94
N GLY A 177 -5.09 7.03 -7.09
CA GLY A 177 -6.31 6.39 -6.62
C GLY A 177 -6.50 6.53 -5.11
N LEU A 178 -5.47 6.24 -4.31
CA LEU A 178 -5.54 6.36 -2.85
C LEU A 178 -5.72 7.80 -2.34
N ARG A 179 -5.27 8.81 -3.10
CA ARG A 179 -5.55 10.21 -2.78
C ARG A 179 -7.04 10.56 -2.96
N GLY A 180 -7.70 9.93 -3.90
CA GLY A 180 -9.13 10.14 -4.19
C GLY A 180 -10.08 9.25 -3.38
N LEU A 181 -9.59 8.29 -2.60
CA LEU A 181 -10.37 7.36 -1.79
C LEU A 181 -10.42 7.76 -0.32
N ASP A 182 -11.47 7.31 0.37
CA ASP A 182 -11.53 7.38 1.83
C ASP A 182 -10.33 6.65 2.46
N PRO A 183 -9.74 7.18 3.55
CA PRO A 183 -8.59 6.58 4.23
C PRO A 183 -8.74 5.10 4.62
N ARG A 184 -9.98 4.61 4.80
CA ARG A 184 -10.27 3.19 5.09
C ARG A 184 -9.79 2.24 4.00
N TYR A 185 -9.69 2.69 2.74
CA TYR A 185 -9.15 1.90 1.64
C TYR A 185 -7.63 1.69 1.70
N ARG A 186 -6.91 2.42 2.58
CA ARG A 186 -5.44 2.24 2.74
C ARG A 186 -5.06 0.83 3.18
N GLY A 187 -5.89 0.17 3.99
CA GLY A 187 -5.67 -1.22 4.38
C GLY A 187 -5.68 -2.19 3.19
N LEU A 188 -6.51 -1.91 2.18
CA LEU A 188 -6.65 -2.75 1.00
C LEU A 188 -5.59 -2.50 -0.08
N TYR A 189 -5.26 -1.23 -0.35
CA TYR A 189 -4.39 -0.86 -1.48
C TYR A 189 -3.01 -0.33 -1.06
N GLY A 190 -2.83 0.03 0.21
CA GLY A 190 -1.56 0.55 0.73
C GLY A 190 -0.39 -0.40 0.52
N PRO A 191 -0.50 -1.70 0.86
CA PRO A 191 0.57 -2.66 0.62
C PRO A 191 0.98 -2.78 -0.85
N ASP A 192 0.00 -2.76 -1.78
CA ASP A 192 0.27 -2.81 -3.22
C ASP A 192 0.96 -1.52 -3.70
N ARG A 193 0.58 -0.35 -3.16
CA ARG A 193 1.24 0.92 -3.44
C ARG A 193 2.71 0.89 -3.01
N GLU A 194 3.00 0.50 -1.78
CA GLU A 194 4.37 0.40 -1.25
C GLU A 194 5.21 -0.57 -2.09
N LYS A 195 4.63 -1.72 -2.43
CA LYS A 195 5.25 -2.71 -3.33
C LYS A 195 5.57 -2.11 -4.70
N ALA A 196 4.63 -1.40 -5.32
CA ALA A 196 4.81 -0.78 -6.63
C ALA A 196 5.92 0.28 -6.60
N PHE A 197 5.98 1.14 -5.57
CA PHE A 197 7.05 2.13 -5.43
C PHE A 197 8.42 1.48 -5.24
N SER A 198 8.53 0.45 -4.39
CA SER A 198 9.77 -0.28 -4.17
C SER A 198 10.29 -0.92 -5.46
N LEU A 199 9.41 -1.56 -6.23
CA LEU A 199 9.76 -2.20 -7.51
C LEU A 199 10.09 -1.17 -8.60
N ALA A 200 9.36 -0.06 -8.67
CA ALA A 200 9.67 1.02 -9.61
C ALA A 200 11.04 1.64 -9.32
N GLY A 201 11.38 1.82 -8.05
CA GLY A 201 12.71 2.26 -7.62
C GLY A 201 13.79 1.26 -8.04
N ALA A 202 13.61 -0.02 -7.70
CA ALA A 202 14.54 -1.08 -8.05
C ALA A 202 14.74 -1.23 -9.58
N ALA A 203 13.67 -1.15 -10.37
CA ALA A 203 13.73 -1.22 -11.83
C ALA A 203 14.47 -0.01 -12.43
N ARG A 204 14.23 1.21 -11.91
CA ARG A 204 14.94 2.43 -12.33
C ARG A 204 16.44 2.33 -12.02
N ASP A 205 16.77 1.89 -10.82
CA ASP A 205 18.16 1.83 -10.34
C ASP A 205 18.95 0.71 -11.03
N SER A 206 18.29 -0.37 -11.43
CA SER A 206 18.95 -1.48 -12.12
C SER A 206 19.31 -1.19 -13.59
N GLY A 207 18.64 -0.23 -14.21
CA GLY A 207 18.77 0.02 -15.66
C GLY A 207 18.34 -1.15 -16.54
N SER A 208 17.76 -2.19 -15.93
CA SER A 208 17.24 -3.39 -16.58
C SER A 208 16.02 -3.89 -15.78
N PRO A 209 15.06 -4.57 -16.40
CA PRO A 209 14.00 -5.25 -15.68
C PRO A 209 14.61 -6.18 -14.63
N LEU A 210 14.01 -6.25 -13.45
CA LEU A 210 14.39 -7.27 -12.46
C LEU A 210 14.25 -8.64 -13.10
N SER A 211 15.28 -9.48 -12.96
CA SER A 211 15.29 -10.84 -13.51
C SER A 211 14.30 -11.80 -12.82
N VAL A 212 13.70 -11.35 -11.72
CA VAL A 212 12.76 -12.11 -10.87
C VAL A 212 11.40 -11.44 -10.97
N LYS A 213 10.35 -12.21 -11.19
CA LYS A 213 8.99 -11.71 -11.20
C LYS A 213 8.52 -11.34 -9.79
N PRO A 214 7.60 -10.36 -9.63
CA PRO A 214 7.13 -9.94 -8.30
C PRO A 214 6.54 -11.05 -7.44
N GLU A 215 5.87 -12.01 -8.06
CA GLU A 215 5.31 -13.19 -7.40
C GLU A 215 6.36 -14.15 -6.84
N ASP A 216 7.57 -14.10 -7.38
CA ASP A 216 8.69 -14.98 -6.99
C ASP A 216 9.49 -14.41 -5.81
N PHE A 217 9.22 -13.15 -5.40
CA PHE A 217 9.88 -12.59 -4.23
C PHE A 217 9.24 -13.14 -2.94
N PRO A 218 10.03 -13.61 -1.97
CA PRO A 218 9.50 -14.09 -0.71
C PRO A 218 8.78 -12.95 0.04
N ALA A 219 7.58 -13.25 0.57
CA ALA A 219 6.83 -12.31 1.41
C ALA A 219 7.64 -11.88 2.64
N GLN A 220 8.48 -12.79 3.16
CA GLN A 220 9.44 -12.54 4.22
C GLN A 220 10.82 -13.08 3.80
N LEU A 221 11.84 -12.23 3.92
CA LEU A 221 13.21 -12.60 3.57
C LEU A 221 13.74 -13.63 4.56
N THR A 222 14.29 -14.74 4.05
CA THR A 222 15.01 -15.75 4.84
C THR A 222 16.51 -15.64 4.61
N THR A 223 17.33 -16.27 5.46
CA THR A 223 18.78 -16.30 5.27
C THR A 223 19.14 -16.89 3.89
N ARG A 224 18.45 -17.95 3.46
CA ARG A 224 18.61 -18.56 2.14
C ARG A 224 18.30 -17.55 1.02
N SER A 225 17.09 -17.00 1.05
CA SER A 225 16.66 -16.06 -0.01
C SER A 225 17.50 -14.79 -0.05
N MET A 226 18.00 -14.29 1.10
CA MET A 226 18.92 -13.16 1.16
C MET A 226 20.22 -13.45 0.38
N VAL A 227 20.82 -14.60 0.59
CA VAL A 227 22.07 -14.99 -0.06
C VAL A 227 21.85 -15.27 -1.55
N GLU A 228 20.80 -16.02 -1.90
CA GLU A 228 20.47 -16.38 -3.28
C GLU A 228 20.12 -15.14 -4.13
N LEU A 229 19.30 -14.22 -3.60
CA LEU A 229 18.98 -12.97 -4.29
C LEU A 229 20.20 -12.07 -4.46
N ALA A 230 21.10 -12.01 -3.47
CA ALA A 230 22.34 -11.26 -3.61
C ALA A 230 23.25 -11.88 -4.67
N ALA A 231 23.39 -13.20 -4.70
CA ALA A 231 24.19 -13.92 -5.69
C ALA A 231 23.63 -13.77 -7.11
N ALA A 232 22.31 -13.87 -7.29
CA ALA A 232 21.66 -13.76 -8.58
C ALA A 232 21.67 -12.35 -9.17
N ASN A 233 21.65 -11.31 -8.32
CA ASN A 233 21.50 -9.92 -8.76
C ASN A 233 22.76 -9.07 -8.64
N THR A 234 23.85 -9.60 -8.06
CA THR A 234 25.10 -8.86 -7.86
C THR A 234 26.33 -9.75 -8.10
N ARG A 235 27.46 -9.11 -8.42
CA ARG A 235 28.77 -9.78 -8.48
C ARG A 235 29.52 -9.81 -7.13
N PHE A 236 28.96 -9.17 -6.10
CA PHE A 236 29.64 -8.98 -4.81
C PHE A 236 30.00 -10.28 -4.10
N LEU A 237 29.24 -11.35 -4.36
CA LEU A 237 29.47 -12.65 -3.74
C LEU A 237 30.37 -13.59 -4.57
N SER A 238 30.70 -13.23 -5.83
CA SER A 238 31.48 -14.09 -6.72
C SER A 238 32.90 -14.40 -6.20
N SER A 239 33.47 -13.50 -5.40
CA SER A 239 34.80 -13.70 -4.79
C SER A 239 34.80 -14.52 -3.51
N LEU A 240 33.62 -14.87 -2.96
CA LEU A 240 33.49 -15.56 -1.67
C LEU A 240 33.53 -17.08 -1.80
N SER A 241 33.40 -17.62 -3.00
CA SER A 241 33.52 -19.06 -3.27
C SER A 241 34.49 -19.31 -4.42
N PRO A 242 35.40 -20.27 -4.29
CA PRO A 242 36.29 -20.66 -5.38
C PRO A 242 35.57 -21.46 -6.47
N ARG A 243 34.32 -21.87 -6.29
CA ARG A 243 33.52 -22.67 -7.23
C ARG A 243 32.78 -21.77 -8.23
N ALA A 244 32.71 -22.18 -9.46
CA ALA A 244 31.99 -21.46 -10.51
C ALA A 244 30.47 -21.39 -10.26
N ASN A 245 29.91 -22.46 -9.68
CA ASN A 245 28.49 -22.52 -9.28
C ASN A 245 28.42 -22.98 -7.81
N PRO A 246 28.59 -22.08 -6.83
CA PRO A 246 28.58 -22.45 -5.43
C PRO A 246 27.16 -22.82 -4.96
N SER A 247 27.06 -23.85 -4.13
CA SER A 247 25.84 -24.17 -3.41
C SER A 247 25.53 -23.06 -2.37
N PHE A 248 24.30 -23.05 -1.85
CA PHE A 248 23.95 -22.15 -0.75
C PHE A 248 24.90 -22.33 0.44
N ASP A 249 25.25 -23.57 0.80
CA ASP A 249 26.15 -23.85 1.93
C ASP A 249 27.58 -23.38 1.67
N ASP A 250 28.09 -23.49 0.43
CA ASP A 250 29.38 -22.93 0.04
C ASP A 250 29.39 -21.38 0.20
N MET A 251 28.33 -20.71 -0.30
CA MET A 251 28.19 -19.26 -0.17
C MET A 251 28.08 -18.84 1.31
N ARG A 252 27.26 -19.54 2.08
CA ARG A 252 27.07 -19.30 3.52
C ARG A 252 28.39 -19.45 4.29
N ALA A 253 29.16 -20.49 4.03
CA ALA A 253 30.46 -20.69 4.64
C ALA A 253 31.44 -19.54 4.29
N GLY A 254 31.48 -19.10 3.04
CA GLY A 254 32.27 -17.95 2.60
C GLY A 254 31.85 -16.63 3.28
N LEU A 255 30.54 -16.42 3.43
CA LEU A 255 29.99 -15.25 4.11
C LEU A 255 30.32 -15.26 5.62
N ALA A 256 30.23 -16.42 6.26
CA ALA A 256 30.61 -16.57 7.68
C ALA A 256 32.11 -16.33 7.88
N ALA A 257 32.98 -16.92 7.05
CA ALA A 257 34.41 -16.68 7.07
C ALA A 257 34.76 -15.20 6.83
N GLY A 258 34.03 -14.54 5.94
CA GLY A 258 34.14 -13.10 5.65
C GLY A 258 33.52 -12.19 6.70
N LYS A 259 32.91 -12.72 7.76
CA LYS A 259 32.17 -11.98 8.81
C LYS A 259 31.06 -11.07 8.24
N LEU A 260 30.38 -11.56 7.21
CA LEU A 260 29.28 -10.82 6.54
C LEU A 260 27.90 -11.21 7.09
N LEU A 261 27.80 -12.26 7.91
CA LEU A 261 26.57 -12.65 8.56
C LEU A 261 26.58 -12.21 10.03
N LEU A 262 25.53 -11.54 10.46
CA LEU A 262 25.35 -11.13 11.87
C LEU A 262 25.19 -12.35 12.77
N ASP A 263 24.43 -13.35 12.31
CA ASP A 263 24.29 -14.66 12.93
C ASP A 263 24.61 -15.78 11.92
N PRO A 264 25.86 -16.29 11.92
CA PRO A 264 26.26 -17.39 11.06
C PRO A 264 25.55 -18.71 11.35
N ALA A 265 25.00 -18.88 12.57
CA ALA A 265 24.30 -20.10 12.99
C ALA A 265 22.80 -20.08 12.65
N ALA A 266 22.25 -18.96 12.19
CA ALA A 266 20.83 -18.86 11.84
C ALA A 266 20.42 -19.94 10.85
N ALA A 267 19.23 -20.56 11.04
CA ALA A 267 18.72 -21.56 10.12
C ALA A 267 18.49 -20.94 8.73
N PRO A 268 18.68 -21.71 7.63
CA PRO A 268 18.50 -21.21 6.27
C PRO A 268 17.14 -20.53 6.02
N GLU A 269 16.08 -21.10 6.59
CA GLU A 269 14.71 -20.62 6.44
C GLU A 269 14.28 -19.64 7.57
N ALA A 270 15.21 -19.26 8.45
CA ALA A 270 14.90 -18.29 9.51
C ALA A 270 14.66 -16.89 8.89
N PRO A 271 13.65 -16.17 9.35
CA PRO A 271 13.42 -14.78 8.96
C PRO A 271 14.61 -13.88 9.26
N VAL A 272 14.95 -13.01 8.31
CA VAL A 272 16.08 -12.09 8.47
C VAL A 272 15.57 -10.72 8.93
N PRO A 273 15.99 -10.24 10.13
CA PRO A 273 15.61 -8.91 10.61
C PRO A 273 16.42 -7.81 9.90
N ARG A 274 15.87 -6.59 9.87
CA ARG A 274 16.50 -5.42 9.22
C ARG A 274 17.94 -5.18 9.65
N LYS A 275 18.27 -5.35 10.93
CA LYS A 275 19.64 -5.24 11.43
C LYS A 275 20.62 -6.21 10.77
N ALA A 276 20.18 -7.44 10.47
CA ALA A 276 21.02 -8.44 9.82
C ALA A 276 21.22 -8.11 8.34
N VAL A 277 20.18 -7.60 7.66
CA VAL A 277 20.30 -7.09 6.29
C VAL A 277 21.26 -5.90 6.23
N ALA A 278 21.14 -4.93 7.15
CA ALA A 278 22.06 -3.80 7.22
C ALA A 278 23.50 -4.25 7.43
N TYR A 279 23.70 -5.20 8.33
CA TYR A 279 25.03 -5.76 8.62
C TYR A 279 25.65 -6.40 7.40
N PHE A 280 24.88 -7.19 6.65
CA PHE A 280 25.29 -7.83 5.41
C PHE A 280 25.63 -6.81 4.33
N LEU A 281 24.74 -5.86 4.03
CA LEU A 281 24.95 -4.86 2.99
C LEU A 281 26.12 -3.93 3.29
N TRP A 282 26.29 -3.53 4.55
CA TRP A 282 27.41 -2.68 4.99
C TRP A 282 28.74 -3.41 4.95
N GLY A 283 28.74 -4.69 5.29
CA GLY A 283 29.91 -5.55 5.14
C GLY A 283 30.35 -5.68 3.68
N ILE A 284 29.41 -5.78 2.74
CA ILE A 284 29.71 -5.74 1.30
C ILE A 284 30.31 -4.38 0.91
N ALA A 285 29.69 -3.26 1.35
CA ALA A 285 30.18 -1.93 1.07
C ALA A 285 31.63 -1.72 1.54
N ALA A 286 31.96 -2.17 2.75
CA ALA A 286 33.30 -2.09 3.30
C ALA A 286 34.33 -2.89 2.49
N ARG A 287 33.91 -4.03 1.91
CA ARG A 287 34.76 -4.85 1.02
C ARG A 287 34.96 -4.19 -0.33
N GLU A 288 33.91 -3.70 -0.96
CA GLU A 288 34.00 -3.01 -2.26
C GLU A 288 34.91 -1.76 -2.19
N GLU A 289 34.88 -1.05 -1.07
CA GLU A 289 35.76 0.09 -0.83
C GLU A 289 37.16 -0.29 -0.33
N HIS A 290 37.42 -1.57 -0.07
CA HIS A 290 38.68 -2.04 0.55
C HIS A 290 38.97 -1.27 1.85
N ASN A 291 37.95 -0.88 2.58
CA ASN A 291 38.02 -0.01 3.76
C ASN A 291 37.34 -0.63 5.00
N PRO A 292 38.05 -1.46 5.77
CA PRO A 292 37.49 -2.07 6.97
C PRO A 292 37.17 -1.06 8.08
N ALA A 293 37.72 0.16 8.04
CA ALA A 293 37.41 1.20 8.99
C ALA A 293 35.94 1.67 8.96
N LEU A 294 35.23 1.41 7.86
CA LEU A 294 33.81 1.67 7.76
C LEU A 294 32.99 0.89 8.81
N LEU A 295 33.44 -0.30 9.20
CA LEU A 295 32.73 -1.15 10.17
C LEU A 295 32.72 -0.61 11.61
N THR A 296 33.52 0.44 11.90
CA THR A 296 33.61 1.08 13.22
C THR A 296 33.51 2.61 13.16
N ARG A 297 33.28 3.18 11.97
CA ARG A 297 33.36 4.62 11.70
C ARG A 297 32.37 5.42 12.54
N TYR A 298 31.15 4.97 12.69
CA TYR A 298 30.08 5.75 13.33
C TYR A 298 30.16 5.68 14.85
N ARG A 299 30.52 4.55 15.44
CA ARG A 299 30.71 4.44 16.89
C ARG A 299 31.88 5.26 17.39
N LEU A 300 32.88 5.54 16.54
CA LEU A 300 33.97 6.45 16.86
C LEU A 300 33.55 7.92 16.74
N LYS A 301 32.55 8.23 15.92
CA LYS A 301 32.05 9.59 15.64
C LYS A 301 30.95 10.03 16.62
N TYR A 302 30.09 9.12 17.04
CA TYR A 302 28.89 9.44 17.81
C TYR A 302 28.98 8.93 19.24
N ALA A 303 28.86 9.84 20.23
CA ALA A 303 28.75 9.49 21.66
C ALA A 303 27.36 8.90 21.99
N SER A 304 26.30 9.35 21.27
CA SER A 304 24.93 8.83 21.33
C SER A 304 24.41 8.61 19.92
N SER A 305 23.50 7.65 19.77
CA SER A 305 22.92 7.35 18.45
C SER A 305 22.02 8.50 17.95
N PRO A 306 22.13 8.90 16.67
CA PRO A 306 21.17 9.80 16.04
C PRO A 306 19.85 9.08 15.67
N VAL A 307 19.80 7.75 15.73
CA VAL A 307 18.61 6.92 15.47
C VAL A 307 18.12 6.37 16.80
N PRO A 308 16.91 6.72 17.27
CA PRO A 308 16.46 6.48 18.65
C PRO A 308 16.44 5.02 19.08
N ASP A 309 16.13 4.11 18.17
CA ASP A 309 15.95 2.67 18.42
C ASP A 309 17.19 1.82 18.11
N VAL A 310 18.37 2.45 17.92
CA VAL A 310 19.64 1.77 17.67
C VAL A 310 20.69 2.32 18.65
N SER A 311 21.26 1.46 19.51
CA SER A 311 22.28 1.85 20.49
C SER A 311 23.68 1.86 19.86
N THR A 312 24.55 2.81 20.28
CA THR A 312 25.98 2.81 19.92
C THR A 312 26.72 1.56 20.39
N ARG A 313 26.14 0.80 21.33
CA ARG A 313 26.70 -0.48 21.85
C ARG A 313 26.30 -1.68 20.98
N ASP A 314 25.34 -1.52 20.11
CA ASP A 314 24.87 -2.62 19.26
C ASP A 314 25.95 -3.02 18.25
N PRO A 315 26.19 -4.32 18.01
CA PRO A 315 27.19 -4.77 17.05
C PRO A 315 26.88 -4.36 15.60
N TRP A 316 25.64 -4.04 15.31
CA TRP A 316 25.14 -3.57 14.01
C TRP A 316 25.00 -2.05 13.90
N PHE A 317 25.38 -1.26 14.91
CA PHE A 317 25.22 0.20 14.92
C PHE A 317 25.81 0.88 13.68
N ASP A 318 27.08 0.60 13.39
CA ASP A 318 27.77 1.19 12.24
C ASP A 318 27.09 0.81 10.92
N SER A 319 26.57 -0.42 10.85
CA SER A 319 25.87 -0.93 9.65
C SER A 319 24.53 -0.23 9.44
N CYS A 320 23.76 -0.01 10.50
CA CYS A 320 22.50 0.72 10.41
C CYS A 320 22.73 2.15 9.92
N LEU A 321 23.66 2.89 10.57
CA LEU A 321 23.94 4.27 10.18
C LEU A 321 24.54 4.36 8.77
N GLY A 322 25.48 3.47 8.44
CA GLY A 322 26.15 3.48 7.15
C GLY A 322 25.21 3.18 5.99
N THR A 323 24.28 2.24 6.16
CA THR A 323 23.29 1.93 5.11
C THR A 323 22.26 3.05 4.95
N VAL A 324 21.89 3.76 6.02
CA VAL A 324 20.98 4.91 5.96
C VAL A 324 21.67 6.14 5.36
N GLU A 325 22.90 6.49 5.81
CA GLU A 325 23.65 7.64 5.29
C GLU A 325 23.92 7.53 3.79
N ARG A 326 24.09 6.31 3.29
CA ARG A 326 24.32 6.05 1.85
C ARG A 326 23.05 5.76 1.06
N GLU A 327 21.90 5.97 1.65
CA GLU A 327 20.59 5.74 1.03
C GLU A 327 20.39 4.30 0.51
N ILE A 328 21.14 3.32 1.04
CA ILE A 328 20.95 1.90 0.75
C ILE A 328 19.67 1.42 1.43
N MET A 329 19.44 1.84 2.67
CA MET A 329 18.25 1.58 3.46
C MET A 329 17.60 2.89 3.93
N ASP A 330 16.28 2.89 4.04
CA ASP A 330 15.51 4.02 4.55
C ASP A 330 15.17 3.83 6.03
N LEU A 331 14.81 4.93 6.71
CA LEU A 331 14.11 4.87 8.00
C LEU A 331 12.60 4.76 7.70
N PRO A 332 11.90 3.66 8.07
CA PRO A 332 10.52 3.41 7.62
C PRO A 332 9.51 4.49 8.00
N ASP A 333 9.74 5.19 9.11
CA ASP A 333 8.91 6.31 9.60
C ASP A 333 9.66 7.65 9.60
N GLY A 334 10.82 7.71 8.97
CA GLY A 334 11.68 8.90 8.92
C GLY A 334 12.52 9.13 10.20
N ALA A 335 12.35 8.33 11.25
CA ALA A 335 13.03 8.49 12.52
C ALA A 335 13.68 7.20 13.05
N ASN A 336 12.96 6.08 13.03
CA ASN A 336 13.36 4.81 13.59
C ASN A 336 13.84 3.82 12.53
N PHE A 337 14.87 3.05 12.85
CA PHE A 337 15.41 2.01 11.96
C PHE A 337 14.59 0.73 12.00
N ARG A 338 13.97 0.41 13.13
CA ARG A 338 13.22 -0.83 13.41
C ARG A 338 14.09 -2.09 13.23
N PRO A 339 15.17 -2.26 14.02
CA PRO A 339 16.20 -3.28 13.78
C PRO A 339 15.67 -4.72 13.75
N ASP A 340 14.61 -5.03 14.51
CA ASP A 340 14.02 -6.35 14.59
C ASP A 340 12.85 -6.59 13.61
N ALA A 341 12.45 -5.56 12.84
CA ALA A 341 11.39 -5.71 11.85
C ALA A 341 11.79 -6.71 10.75
N PRO A 342 10.86 -7.54 10.26
CA PRO A 342 11.10 -8.39 9.11
C PRO A 342 11.32 -7.54 7.85
N VAL A 343 12.08 -8.09 6.90
CA VAL A 343 12.30 -7.50 5.57
C VAL A 343 11.62 -8.41 4.54
N THR A 344 10.97 -7.81 3.54
CA THR A 344 10.44 -8.56 2.40
C THR A 344 11.49 -8.74 1.32
N GLY A 345 11.34 -9.77 0.47
CA GLY A 345 12.25 -9.98 -0.65
C GLY A 345 12.31 -8.79 -1.62
N ILE A 346 11.19 -8.07 -1.76
CA ILE A 346 11.08 -6.88 -2.62
C ILE A 346 11.87 -5.70 -2.04
N GLU A 347 11.73 -5.41 -0.75
CA GLU A 347 12.51 -4.37 -0.07
C GLU A 347 14.01 -4.67 -0.19
N TYR A 348 14.39 -5.94 -0.01
CA TYR A 348 15.78 -6.35 -0.14
C TYR A 348 16.31 -6.18 -1.56
N ALA A 349 15.53 -6.53 -2.59
CA ALA A 349 15.91 -6.31 -3.98
C ALA A 349 16.14 -4.82 -4.30
N ALA A 350 15.32 -3.92 -3.75
CA ALA A 350 15.53 -2.49 -3.86
C ALA A 350 16.83 -2.04 -3.19
N MET A 351 17.13 -2.57 -1.99
CA MET A 351 18.39 -2.28 -1.27
C MET A 351 19.61 -2.77 -2.07
N LEU A 352 19.54 -3.98 -2.63
CA LEU A 352 20.62 -4.51 -3.51
C LEU A 352 20.83 -3.65 -4.75
N SER A 353 19.76 -3.15 -5.37
CA SER A 353 19.85 -2.25 -6.52
C SER A 353 20.56 -0.95 -6.18
N ARG A 354 20.22 -0.35 -5.02
CA ARG A 354 20.89 0.87 -4.55
C ARG A 354 22.37 0.62 -4.25
N LEU A 355 22.70 -0.49 -3.57
CA LEU A 355 24.07 -0.89 -3.31
C LEU A 355 24.86 -1.07 -4.62
N ARG A 356 24.29 -1.78 -5.62
CA ARG A 356 24.93 -2.00 -6.94
C ARG A 356 25.18 -0.69 -7.67
N LYS A 357 24.30 0.31 -7.52
CA LYS A 357 24.50 1.64 -8.13
C LYS A 357 25.69 2.38 -7.57
N LEU A 358 25.98 2.21 -6.27
CA LEU A 358 27.13 2.83 -5.61
C LEU A 358 28.47 2.22 -6.04
N TYR A 359 28.48 0.94 -6.41
CA TYR A 359 29.70 0.16 -6.69
C TYR A 359 29.69 -0.47 -8.10
N LYS A 360 29.28 0.32 -9.09
CA LYS A 360 29.32 -0.07 -10.52
C LYS A 360 30.71 -0.23 -11.04
#